data_6925c915232f2744ab89fcfaeeb89f59
#
_entry.id   6925c915232f2744ab89fcfaeeb89f59
#
_cell.length_a   1.000
_cell.length_b   1.000
_cell.length_c   1.000
_cell.angle_alpha   90.00
_cell.angle_beta   90.00
_cell.angle_gamma   90.00
#
_symmetry.space_group_name_H-M   'P 1'
#
loop_
_entity.id
_entity.type
_entity.pdbx_description
1 polymer ?
#
loop_
_entity_poly.entity_id
_entity_poly.type
_entity_poly.pdbx_seq_one_letter_code
_entity_poly.pdbx_strand_id
1 'polypeptide(L)'
;MAKLVGWGVIINVKAKASQNLDYRVTVDDLQNWEAQYGRIPNGAVVVMNSGWHHKYPNKTEVFGTESTTDPTTFHFPGFHENAAEWLVQNRNIHVIGVDTPSTDYGQSKTFPVHVILGRANIPGLENVANLDAIPEFGSLISVAVIKLQDGSGGPTRVFATLPPTNDCFMSTYLNIGLTFIALVISMFLTAD
;
A
#
# COMPACT_ATOMS: atom_id res chain seq x y z
N MET A 1 -10.59 15.75 -0.06
CA MET A 1 -9.59 15.17 -0.99
C MET A 1 -8.20 15.04 -0.39
N ALA A 2 -7.81 15.84 0.58
CA ALA A 2 -6.47 15.76 1.20
C ALA A 2 -6.10 14.39 1.83
N LYS A 3 -7.08 13.56 2.17
CA LYS A 3 -6.89 12.24 2.78
C LYS A 3 -6.67 11.08 1.78
N LEU A 4 -6.60 11.34 0.49
CA LEU A 4 -6.48 10.29 -0.54
C LEU A 4 -5.08 10.22 -1.16
N VAL A 5 -4.13 10.94 -0.57
CA VAL A 5 -2.71 10.91 -0.95
C VAL A 5 -1.88 10.82 0.33
N GLY A 6 -0.89 9.93 0.33
CA GLY A 6 -0.01 9.75 1.48
C GLY A 6 1.17 8.84 1.21
N TRP A 7 2.11 8.80 2.15
CA TRP A 7 3.22 7.87 2.08
C TRP A 7 2.72 6.42 2.10
N GLY A 8 3.19 5.63 1.15
CA GLY A 8 2.93 4.20 1.10
C GLY A 8 3.67 3.47 2.21
N VAL A 9 2.92 2.69 2.98
CA VAL A 9 3.39 1.79 4.02
C VAL A 9 2.88 0.41 3.67
N ILE A 10 3.75 -0.45 3.16
CA ILE A 10 3.38 -1.78 2.70
C ILE A 10 3.77 -2.80 3.76
N ILE A 11 2.76 -3.41 4.38
CA ILE A 11 2.94 -4.44 5.39
C ILE A 11 3.01 -5.80 4.68
N ASN A 12 4.23 -6.30 4.49
CA ASN A 12 4.49 -7.53 3.77
C ASN A 12 4.29 -8.74 4.70
N VAL A 13 3.20 -9.46 4.48
CA VAL A 13 2.84 -10.66 5.23
C VAL A 13 2.76 -11.91 4.36
N LYS A 14 3.34 -11.89 3.14
CA LYS A 14 3.27 -13.00 2.17
C LYS A 14 3.66 -14.34 2.76
N ALA A 15 4.77 -14.40 3.49
CA ALA A 15 5.25 -15.63 4.10
C ALA A 15 4.29 -16.18 5.17
N LYS A 16 3.62 -15.30 5.93
CA LYS A 16 2.65 -15.67 6.96
C LYS A 16 1.31 -16.10 6.34
N ALA A 17 0.86 -15.36 5.33
CA ALA A 17 -0.36 -15.64 4.57
C ALA A 17 -0.27 -16.97 3.80
N SER A 18 0.91 -17.34 3.29
CA SER A 18 1.12 -18.63 2.62
C SER A 18 1.01 -19.83 3.56
N GLN A 19 1.24 -19.63 4.85
CA GLN A 19 1.13 -20.69 5.88
C GLN A 19 -0.26 -20.72 6.52
N ASN A 20 -0.99 -19.62 6.48
CA ASN A 20 -2.33 -19.50 7.06
C ASN A 20 -3.19 -18.60 6.18
N LEU A 21 -4.15 -19.19 5.45
CA LEU A 21 -5.07 -18.46 4.56
C LEU A 21 -5.92 -17.43 5.30
N ASP A 22 -6.20 -17.65 6.59
CA ASP A 22 -6.95 -16.74 7.45
C ASP A 22 -6.04 -15.83 8.28
N TYR A 23 -4.81 -15.60 7.80
CA TYR A 23 -3.88 -14.72 8.48
C TYR A 23 -4.47 -13.31 8.66
N ARG A 24 -4.26 -12.74 9.83
CA ARG A 24 -4.68 -11.37 10.13
C ARG A 24 -3.46 -10.55 10.55
N VAL A 25 -3.24 -9.42 9.87
CA VAL A 25 -2.18 -8.47 10.25
C VAL A 25 -2.33 -8.09 11.71
N THR A 26 -1.27 -8.26 12.47
CA THR A 26 -1.22 -7.99 13.92
C THR A 26 -0.58 -6.65 14.23
N VAL A 27 -0.66 -6.21 15.49
CA VAL A 27 0.08 -5.04 16.00
C VAL A 27 1.59 -5.27 15.87
N ASP A 28 2.05 -6.52 16.10
CA ASP A 28 3.47 -6.86 15.98
C ASP A 28 3.98 -6.70 14.54
N ASP A 29 3.16 -7.00 13.53
CA ASP A 29 3.53 -6.75 12.12
C ASP A 29 3.78 -5.26 11.87
N LEU A 30 2.92 -4.41 12.39
CA LEU A 30 3.04 -2.96 12.28
C LEU A 30 4.28 -2.44 13.02
N GLN A 31 4.52 -2.93 14.22
CA GLN A 31 5.68 -2.55 15.02
C GLN A 31 7.00 -3.06 14.42
N ASN A 32 7.01 -4.27 13.84
CA ASN A 32 8.16 -4.80 13.11
C ASN A 32 8.48 -3.97 11.87
N TRP A 33 7.45 -3.52 11.15
CA TRP A 33 7.61 -2.58 10.05
C TRP A 33 8.23 -1.26 10.56
N GLU A 34 7.72 -0.72 11.67
CA GLU A 34 8.27 0.51 12.28
C GLU A 34 9.71 0.35 12.79
N ALA A 35 10.06 -0.82 13.28
CA ALA A 35 11.44 -1.10 13.70
C ALA A 35 12.42 -1.02 12.53
N GLN A 36 11.98 -1.33 11.33
CA GLN A 36 12.80 -1.32 10.11
C GLN A 36 12.82 0.05 9.42
N TYR A 37 11.68 0.72 9.32
CA TYR A 37 11.49 1.91 8.49
C TYR A 37 11.23 3.20 9.29
N GLY A 38 11.12 3.10 10.60
CA GLY A 38 10.72 4.21 11.46
C GLY A 38 9.20 4.30 11.62
N ARG A 39 8.78 5.27 12.45
CA ARG A 39 7.35 5.46 12.77
C ARG A 39 6.51 5.67 11.50
N ILE A 40 5.38 4.99 11.41
CA ILE A 40 4.40 5.18 10.32
C ILE A 40 4.06 6.68 10.21
N PRO A 41 4.29 7.30 9.02
CA PRO A 41 4.11 8.74 8.84
C PRO A 41 2.65 9.19 9.02
N ASN A 42 2.46 10.43 9.45
CA ASN A 42 1.13 11.03 9.42
C ASN A 42 0.61 11.11 8.00
N GLY A 43 -0.64 10.72 7.81
CA GLY A 43 -1.27 10.70 6.50
C GLY A 43 -0.91 9.48 5.64
N ALA A 44 -0.30 8.44 6.21
CA ALA A 44 0.08 7.24 5.49
C ALA A 44 -1.13 6.50 4.86
N VAL A 45 -0.86 5.85 3.75
CA VAL A 45 -1.69 4.81 3.12
C VAL A 45 -1.06 3.48 3.48
N VAL A 46 -1.67 2.75 4.42
CA VAL A 46 -1.16 1.48 4.95
C VAL A 46 -1.80 0.33 4.20
N VAL A 47 -1.03 -0.48 3.50
CA VAL A 47 -1.54 -1.56 2.65
C VAL A 47 -0.90 -2.89 3.03
N MET A 48 -1.73 -3.90 3.29
CA MET A 48 -1.30 -5.28 3.44
C MET A 48 -0.93 -5.85 2.07
N ASN A 49 0.27 -6.44 1.95
CA ASN A 49 0.67 -7.29 0.85
C ASN A 49 0.76 -8.74 1.33
N SER A 50 -0.25 -9.53 1.03
CA SER A 50 -0.31 -10.97 1.31
C SER A 50 0.07 -11.84 0.10
N GLY A 51 0.34 -11.22 -1.06
CA GLY A 51 0.56 -11.90 -2.34
C GLY A 51 -0.74 -12.40 -2.98
N TRP A 52 -1.89 -12.01 -2.42
CA TRP A 52 -3.20 -12.50 -2.85
C TRP A 52 -3.60 -12.05 -4.23
N HIS A 53 -3.15 -10.87 -4.64
CA HIS A 53 -3.41 -10.31 -5.96
C HIS A 53 -2.95 -11.21 -7.13
N HIS A 54 -2.01 -12.13 -6.90
CA HIS A 54 -1.59 -13.12 -7.91
C HIS A 54 -2.63 -14.20 -8.18
N LYS A 55 -3.62 -14.37 -7.31
CA LYS A 55 -4.68 -15.36 -7.44
C LYS A 55 -5.76 -14.96 -8.45
N TYR A 56 -5.84 -13.69 -8.80
CA TYR A 56 -6.75 -13.21 -9.83
C TYR A 56 -6.37 -13.71 -11.23
N PRO A 57 -7.34 -14.06 -12.08
CA PRO A 57 -8.80 -13.99 -11.90
C PRO A 57 -9.47 -15.28 -11.42
N ASN A 58 -8.71 -16.25 -10.81
CA ASN A 58 -9.24 -17.50 -10.34
C ASN A 58 -10.08 -17.32 -9.07
N LYS A 59 -11.40 -17.38 -9.19
CA LYS A 59 -12.33 -17.15 -8.06
C LYS A 59 -12.13 -18.14 -6.93
N THR A 60 -11.89 -19.41 -7.21
CA THR A 60 -11.64 -20.43 -6.19
C THR A 60 -10.41 -20.10 -5.36
N GLU A 61 -9.35 -19.66 -5.99
CA GLU A 61 -8.14 -19.25 -5.27
C GLU A 61 -8.33 -17.93 -4.50
N VAL A 62 -9.04 -16.96 -5.12
CA VAL A 62 -9.32 -15.66 -4.49
C VAL A 62 -10.16 -15.79 -3.24
N PHE A 63 -11.20 -16.64 -3.28
CA PHE A 63 -12.07 -16.87 -2.11
C PHE A 63 -11.62 -18.04 -1.22
N GLY A 64 -10.58 -18.78 -1.65
CA GLY A 64 -10.02 -19.90 -0.87
C GLY A 64 -10.97 -21.07 -0.70
N THR A 65 -11.96 -21.22 -1.58
CA THR A 65 -13.02 -22.25 -1.51
C THR A 65 -13.61 -22.53 -2.90
N GLU A 66 -14.08 -23.76 -3.10
CA GLU A 66 -14.86 -24.14 -4.28
C GLU A 66 -16.26 -23.48 -4.28
N SER A 67 -16.81 -23.15 -3.12
CA SER A 67 -18.13 -22.52 -2.98
C SER A 67 -18.01 -20.99 -3.08
N THR A 68 -17.69 -20.47 -4.26
CA THR A 68 -17.38 -19.04 -4.48
C THR A 68 -18.60 -18.09 -4.34
N THR A 69 -19.77 -18.62 -4.05
CA THR A 69 -21.01 -17.85 -3.82
C THR A 69 -21.48 -17.87 -2.37
N ASP A 70 -20.86 -18.69 -1.50
CA ASP A 70 -21.18 -18.78 -0.07
C ASP A 70 -20.10 -18.08 0.76
N PRO A 71 -20.35 -16.83 1.24
CA PRO A 71 -19.38 -16.07 2.02
C PRO A 71 -18.97 -16.74 3.33
N THR A 72 -19.76 -17.69 3.85
CA THR A 72 -19.43 -18.39 5.10
C THR A 72 -18.27 -19.38 4.96
N THR A 73 -17.89 -19.69 3.72
CA THR A 73 -16.79 -20.61 3.38
C THR A 73 -15.52 -19.90 2.91
N PHE A 74 -15.51 -18.56 2.89
CA PHE A 74 -14.38 -17.79 2.36
C PHE A 74 -13.18 -17.83 3.29
N HIS A 75 -12.00 -18.01 2.69
CA HIS A 75 -10.70 -18.01 3.37
C HIS A 75 -9.74 -17.10 2.64
N PHE A 76 -9.42 -15.96 3.22
CA PHE A 76 -8.41 -15.02 2.75
C PHE A 76 -7.92 -14.13 3.90
N PRO A 77 -6.68 -13.60 3.82
CA PRO A 77 -6.11 -12.73 4.84
C PRO A 77 -6.83 -11.38 4.95
N GLY A 78 -6.68 -10.75 6.12
CA GLY A 78 -7.17 -9.40 6.38
C GLY A 78 -6.42 -8.73 7.53
N PHE A 79 -6.97 -7.69 8.10
CA PHE A 79 -6.47 -7.09 9.33
C PHE A 79 -7.12 -7.74 10.55
N HIS A 80 -6.36 -7.83 11.63
CA HIS A 80 -6.91 -8.08 12.96
C HIS A 80 -7.51 -6.77 13.49
N GLU A 81 -8.65 -6.85 14.18
CA GLU A 81 -9.32 -5.68 14.75
C GLU A 81 -8.41 -4.85 15.67
N ASN A 82 -7.57 -5.51 16.48
CA ASN A 82 -6.62 -4.82 17.35
C ASN A 82 -5.56 -4.02 16.56
N ALA A 83 -5.15 -4.52 15.37
CA ALA A 83 -4.21 -3.80 14.51
C ALA A 83 -4.86 -2.58 13.87
N ALA A 84 -6.11 -2.71 13.42
CA ALA A 84 -6.88 -1.59 12.90
C ALA A 84 -7.12 -0.52 13.98
N GLU A 85 -7.53 -0.91 15.18
CA GLU A 85 -7.68 0.01 16.32
C GLU A 85 -6.36 0.69 16.69
N TRP A 86 -5.26 -0.07 16.73
CA TRP A 86 -3.95 0.48 17.05
C TRP A 86 -3.53 1.55 16.04
N LEU A 87 -3.76 1.31 14.73
CA LEU A 87 -3.50 2.30 13.67
C LEU A 87 -4.35 3.56 13.87
N VAL A 88 -5.64 3.40 14.13
CA VAL A 88 -6.58 4.52 14.33
C VAL A 88 -6.22 5.35 15.57
N GLN A 89 -5.86 4.68 16.67
CA GLN A 89 -5.62 5.36 17.95
C GLN A 89 -4.20 5.94 18.07
N ASN A 90 -3.22 5.30 17.46
CA ASN A 90 -1.80 5.63 17.67
C ASN A 90 -1.11 6.24 16.46
N ARG A 91 -1.76 6.20 15.28
CA ARG A 91 -1.23 6.72 14.02
C ARG A 91 -2.29 7.54 13.30
N ASN A 92 -1.90 8.65 12.73
CA ASN A 92 -2.80 9.48 11.93
C ASN A 92 -2.73 9.01 10.46
N ILE A 93 -3.37 7.86 10.17
CA ILE A 93 -3.39 7.30 8.81
C ILE A 93 -4.54 7.86 7.99
N HIS A 94 -4.39 7.84 6.67
CA HIS A 94 -5.42 8.30 5.73
C HIS A 94 -6.26 7.15 5.15
N VAL A 95 -5.63 6.00 4.88
CA VAL A 95 -6.26 4.87 4.18
C VAL A 95 -5.68 3.57 4.74
N ILE A 96 -6.52 2.54 4.87
CA ILE A 96 -6.08 1.14 4.97
C ILE A 96 -6.38 0.45 3.64
N GLY A 97 -5.50 -0.44 3.19
CA GLY A 97 -5.70 -1.25 1.99
C GLY A 97 -5.29 -2.70 2.17
N VAL A 98 -5.86 -3.56 1.33
CA VAL A 98 -5.54 -4.98 1.27
C VAL A 98 -5.54 -5.46 -0.20
N ASP A 99 -4.77 -6.49 -0.49
CA ASP A 99 -4.78 -7.18 -1.79
C ASP A 99 -5.81 -8.32 -1.87
N THR A 100 -6.66 -8.44 -0.85
CA THR A 100 -7.73 -9.42 -0.69
C THR A 100 -9.11 -8.80 -0.90
N PRO A 101 -10.19 -9.61 -1.02
CA PRO A 101 -11.55 -9.13 -1.23
C PRO A 101 -12.14 -8.28 -0.12
N SER A 102 -11.56 -8.28 1.08
CA SER A 102 -12.06 -7.51 2.22
C SER A 102 -10.93 -7.11 3.16
N THR A 103 -11.06 -5.94 3.82
CA THR A 103 -10.18 -5.52 4.92
C THR A 103 -10.29 -6.41 6.15
N ASP A 104 -11.46 -7.02 6.40
CA ASP A 104 -11.62 -8.14 7.33
C ASP A 104 -11.20 -9.45 6.65
N TYR A 105 -10.73 -10.43 7.41
CA TYR A 105 -10.38 -11.75 6.87
C TYR A 105 -11.62 -12.57 6.44
N GLY A 106 -11.45 -13.58 5.59
CA GLY A 106 -12.54 -14.31 4.94
C GLY A 106 -13.60 -14.90 5.87
N GLN A 107 -13.21 -15.37 7.07
CA GLN A 107 -14.11 -15.97 8.06
C GLN A 107 -14.76 -14.93 9.01
N SER A 108 -14.57 -13.62 8.77
CA SER A 108 -15.18 -12.58 9.61
C SER A 108 -16.69 -12.57 9.49
N LYS A 109 -17.40 -12.62 10.62
CA LYS A 109 -18.87 -12.61 10.67
C LYS A 109 -19.44 -11.24 11.06
N THR A 110 -18.63 -10.39 11.68
CA THR A 110 -19.08 -9.12 12.27
C THR A 110 -18.39 -7.90 11.66
N PHE A 111 -17.43 -8.12 10.76
CA PHE A 111 -16.69 -7.10 10.04
C PHE A 111 -16.12 -6.00 10.95
N PRO A 112 -15.41 -6.35 12.03
CA PRO A 112 -14.97 -5.38 13.02
C PRO A 112 -14.01 -4.34 12.44
N VAL A 113 -13.16 -4.70 11.46
CA VAL A 113 -12.24 -3.77 10.82
C VAL A 113 -13.02 -2.69 10.05
N HIS A 114 -14.04 -3.07 9.29
CA HIS A 114 -14.93 -2.12 8.61
C HIS A 114 -15.60 -1.16 9.60
N VAL A 115 -16.07 -1.68 10.74
CA VAL A 115 -16.72 -0.86 11.79
C VAL A 115 -15.74 0.15 12.38
N ILE A 116 -14.51 -0.27 12.68
CA ILE A 116 -13.45 0.60 13.22
C ILE A 116 -13.11 1.71 12.22
N LEU A 117 -12.86 1.34 10.96
CA LEU A 117 -12.52 2.28 9.90
C LEU A 117 -13.66 3.27 9.60
N GLY A 118 -14.90 2.78 9.53
CA GLY A 118 -16.09 3.60 9.29
C GLY A 118 -16.29 4.64 10.40
N ARG A 119 -16.13 4.26 11.67
CA ARG A 119 -16.21 5.18 12.82
C ARG A 119 -15.13 6.24 12.79
N ALA A 120 -13.93 5.88 12.31
CA ALA A 120 -12.79 6.79 12.19
C ALA A 120 -12.81 7.64 10.90
N ASN A 121 -13.80 7.42 10.01
CA ASN A 121 -13.86 8.04 8.67
C ASN A 121 -12.57 7.81 7.87
N ILE A 122 -12.08 6.57 7.89
CA ILE A 122 -10.93 6.10 7.13
C ILE A 122 -11.43 5.16 6.04
N PRO A 123 -11.20 5.44 4.75
CA PRO A 123 -11.57 4.55 3.67
C PRO A 123 -10.72 3.29 3.65
N GLY A 124 -11.37 2.15 3.31
CA GLY A 124 -10.73 0.87 3.02
C GLY A 124 -10.54 0.69 1.51
N LEU A 125 -9.38 0.18 1.09
CA LEU A 125 -9.12 -0.30 -0.27
C LEU A 125 -9.09 -1.82 -0.25
N GLU A 126 -9.74 -2.43 -1.23
CA GLU A 126 -9.81 -3.87 -1.39
C GLU A 126 -9.32 -4.26 -2.79
N ASN A 127 -8.79 -5.47 -2.91
CA ASN A 127 -8.29 -6.00 -4.18
C ASN A 127 -7.19 -5.12 -4.81
N VAL A 128 -6.30 -4.54 -4.00
CA VAL A 128 -5.18 -3.74 -4.50
C VAL A 128 -4.17 -4.66 -5.20
N ALA A 129 -3.86 -4.36 -6.45
CA ALA A 129 -2.95 -5.17 -7.25
C ALA A 129 -1.55 -4.55 -7.37
N ASN A 130 -0.59 -5.34 -7.91
CA ASN A 130 0.78 -4.92 -8.23
C ASN A 130 1.61 -4.41 -7.04
N LEU A 131 1.33 -4.86 -5.82
CA LEU A 131 2.04 -4.43 -4.62
C LEU A 131 3.52 -4.84 -4.61
N ASP A 132 3.89 -5.87 -5.37
CA ASP A 132 5.30 -6.28 -5.51
C ASP A 132 6.14 -5.33 -6.40
N ALA A 133 5.48 -4.43 -7.14
CA ALA A 133 6.16 -3.45 -7.99
C ALA A 133 6.62 -2.20 -7.22
N ILE A 134 6.29 -2.09 -5.95
CA ILE A 134 6.62 -0.93 -5.11
C ILE A 134 7.37 -1.35 -3.84
N PRO A 135 8.28 -0.49 -3.32
CA PRO A 135 8.97 -0.78 -2.08
C PRO A 135 8.02 -0.73 -0.87
N GLU A 136 8.40 -1.40 0.22
CA GLU A 136 7.62 -1.38 1.46
C GLU A 136 7.49 0.02 2.08
N PHE A 137 8.43 0.92 1.77
CA PHE A 137 8.39 2.34 2.11
C PHE A 137 9.06 3.20 1.05
N GLY A 138 8.68 4.50 0.98
CA GLY A 138 9.30 5.49 0.09
C GLY A 138 8.50 5.83 -1.17
N SER A 139 7.36 5.17 -1.41
CA SER A 139 6.42 5.57 -2.45
C SER A 139 5.40 6.59 -1.93
N LEU A 140 4.91 7.46 -2.82
CA LEU A 140 3.72 8.28 -2.56
C LEU A 140 2.53 7.64 -3.25
N ILE A 141 1.52 7.23 -2.48
CA ILE A 141 0.32 6.57 -3.00
C ILE A 141 -0.80 7.61 -3.15
N SER A 142 -1.43 7.60 -4.33
CA SER A 142 -2.60 8.41 -4.66
C SER A 142 -3.78 7.50 -4.99
N VAL A 143 -4.93 7.75 -4.34
CA VAL A 143 -6.17 6.98 -4.48
C VAL A 143 -7.19 7.83 -5.24
N ALA A 144 -7.47 7.48 -6.49
CA ALA A 144 -8.36 8.22 -7.38
C ALA A 144 -9.79 7.66 -7.31
N VAL A 145 -10.54 8.06 -6.28
CA VAL A 145 -11.91 7.58 -6.06
C VAL A 145 -12.91 8.28 -6.99
N ILE A 146 -13.90 7.53 -7.47
CA ILE A 146 -15.10 8.07 -8.08
C ILE A 146 -16.03 8.64 -6.99
N LYS A 147 -16.59 9.81 -7.23
CA LYS A 147 -17.55 10.44 -6.30
C LYS A 147 -18.97 10.11 -6.74
N LEU A 148 -19.55 9.12 -6.09
CA LEU A 148 -20.95 8.76 -6.29
C LEU A 148 -21.80 9.41 -5.18
N GLN A 149 -22.90 10.05 -5.57
CA GLN A 149 -23.84 10.56 -4.60
C GLN A 149 -24.45 9.39 -3.82
N ASP A 150 -24.45 9.49 -2.48
CA ASP A 150 -24.95 8.46 -1.56
C ASP A 150 -24.31 7.06 -1.71
N GLY A 151 -23.17 6.98 -2.42
CA GLY A 151 -22.42 5.75 -2.62
C GLY A 151 -21.59 5.39 -1.39
N SER A 152 -21.65 4.12 -0.95
CA SER A 152 -20.82 3.56 0.12
C SER A 152 -19.43 3.13 -0.33
N GLY A 153 -19.22 2.96 -1.63
CA GLY A 153 -17.96 2.55 -2.24
C GLY A 153 -18.05 2.55 -3.77
N GLY A 154 -16.93 2.31 -4.44
CA GLY A 154 -16.88 2.24 -5.90
C GLY A 154 -15.50 1.87 -6.40
N PRO A 155 -15.37 1.54 -7.70
CA PRO A 155 -14.08 1.28 -8.31
C PRO A 155 -13.14 2.47 -8.13
N THR A 156 -11.88 2.17 -7.83
CA THR A 156 -10.86 3.20 -7.70
C THR A 156 -9.59 2.81 -8.43
N ARG A 157 -8.82 3.80 -8.85
CA ARG A 157 -7.47 3.62 -9.37
C ARG A 157 -6.46 4.07 -8.34
N VAL A 158 -5.47 3.22 -8.07
CA VAL A 158 -4.39 3.51 -7.13
C VAL A 158 -3.10 3.69 -7.92
N PHE A 159 -2.39 4.77 -7.66
CA PHE A 159 -1.10 5.08 -8.27
C PHE A 159 -0.04 5.17 -7.20
N ALA A 160 1.14 4.62 -7.47
CA ALA A 160 2.32 4.83 -6.66
C ALA A 160 3.35 5.64 -7.45
N THR A 161 3.77 6.77 -6.91
CA THR A 161 4.90 7.54 -7.42
C THR A 161 6.13 7.13 -6.62
N LEU A 162 7.16 6.64 -7.32
CA LEU A 162 8.42 6.23 -6.73
C LEU A 162 9.41 7.39 -6.72
N PRO A 163 10.35 7.47 -5.74
CA PRO A 163 11.45 8.40 -5.82
C PRO A 163 12.29 8.09 -7.06
N PRO A 164 12.94 9.09 -7.67
CA PRO A 164 13.84 8.85 -8.78
C PRO A 164 14.97 7.92 -8.32
N THR A 165 15.31 6.94 -9.16
CA THR A 165 16.46 6.08 -8.91
C THR A 165 17.76 6.91 -8.98
N ASN A 166 18.72 6.64 -8.11
CA ASN A 166 19.99 7.38 -8.05
C ASN A 166 20.73 7.42 -9.41
N ASP A 167 20.50 6.44 -10.29
CA ASP A 167 21.10 6.39 -11.62
C ASP A 167 20.68 7.56 -12.51
N CYS A 168 19.47 8.09 -12.35
CA CYS A 168 18.98 9.23 -13.11
C CYS A 168 19.62 10.56 -12.64
N PHE A 169 19.87 10.73 -11.35
CA PHE A 169 20.50 11.93 -10.79
C PHE A 169 22.00 11.98 -11.12
N MET A 170 22.72 10.87 -10.97
CA MET A 170 24.16 10.83 -11.27
C MET A 170 24.44 11.11 -12.74
N SER A 171 23.63 10.56 -13.67
CA SER A 171 23.75 10.85 -15.09
C SER A 171 23.54 12.33 -15.42
N THR A 172 22.57 12.99 -14.76
CA THR A 172 22.28 14.41 -15.00
C THR A 172 23.37 15.32 -14.45
N TYR A 173 23.90 15.03 -13.26
CA TYR A 173 24.99 15.81 -12.67
C TYR A 173 26.33 15.58 -13.41
N LEU A 174 26.61 14.36 -13.89
CA LEU A 174 27.79 14.09 -14.70
C LEU A 174 27.75 14.86 -16.02
N ASN A 175 26.61 14.89 -16.69
CA ASN A 175 26.42 15.63 -17.94
C ASN A 175 26.56 17.15 -17.75
N ILE A 176 26.00 17.70 -16.67
CA ILE A 176 26.12 19.11 -16.33
C ILE A 176 27.60 19.44 -15.97
N GLY A 177 28.26 18.58 -15.17
CA GLY A 177 29.65 18.74 -14.78
C GLY A 177 30.60 18.72 -15.99
N LEU A 178 30.41 17.78 -16.92
CA LEU A 178 31.23 17.70 -18.16
C LEU A 178 30.97 18.88 -19.09
N THR A 179 29.73 19.39 -19.17
CA THR A 179 29.41 20.58 -19.98
C THR A 179 30.08 21.84 -19.42
N PHE A 180 30.13 22.01 -18.10
CA PHE A 180 30.84 23.13 -17.46
C PHE A 180 32.34 23.05 -17.63
N ILE A 181 32.96 21.87 -17.51
CA ILE A 181 34.39 21.66 -17.71
C ILE A 181 34.76 21.94 -19.17
N ALA A 182 33.97 21.48 -20.14
CA ALA A 182 34.22 21.77 -21.57
C ALA A 182 34.12 23.27 -21.90
N LEU A 183 33.17 23.99 -21.26
CA LEU A 183 32.99 25.43 -21.45
C LEU A 183 34.18 26.23 -20.86
N VAL A 184 34.68 25.86 -19.69
CA VAL A 184 35.83 26.51 -19.05
C VAL A 184 37.12 26.26 -19.83
N ILE A 185 37.34 25.05 -20.36
CA ILE A 185 38.52 24.74 -21.18
C ILE A 185 38.50 25.52 -22.52
N SER A 186 37.33 25.68 -23.14
CA SER A 186 37.18 26.46 -24.37
C SER A 186 37.47 27.96 -24.17
N MET A 187 37.18 28.52 -23.01
CA MET A 187 37.45 29.92 -22.67
C MET A 187 38.96 30.18 -22.42
N PHE A 188 39.76 29.18 -22.03
CA PHE A 188 41.22 29.32 -21.84
C PHE A 188 42.02 29.06 -23.12
N LEU A 189 41.42 28.42 -24.14
CA LEU A 189 42.12 28.14 -25.42
C LEU A 189 41.91 29.24 -26.48
N THR A 190 41.15 30.28 -26.22
CA THR A 190 40.91 31.42 -27.14
C THR A 190 41.52 32.74 -26.65
N ALA A 191 42.41 32.69 -25.66
CA ALA A 191 43.05 33.87 -25.07
C ALA A 191 44.58 33.96 -25.38
N ASP A 192 45.01 33.50 -26.59
CA ASP A 192 46.35 33.80 -27.16
C ASP A 192 46.19 34.46 -28.52
#